data_26284b6fea8343cc6e24686b14de3a70
#
_entry.id   26284b6fea8343cc6e24686b14de3a70
#
_cell.length_a   1.000
_cell.length_b   1.000
_cell.length_c   1.000
_cell.angle_alpha   90.00
_cell.angle_beta   90.00
_cell.angle_gamma   90.00
#
_symmetry.space_group_name_H-M   'P 1'
#
loop_
_entity.id
_entity.type
_entity.pdbx_description
1 polymer ?
#
loop_
_entity_poly.entity_id
_entity_poly.type
_entity_poly.pdbx_seq_one_letter_code
_entity_poly.pdbx_strand_id
1 'polypeptide(L)'
;MNLSGKKILLGVTGSIAAYKACELLRLLQKEGAEVRVAMTEAATKFVAPLTFASLSKCPVYTKDGNPEGRPFQHIDFPRWADLFLAAPASADCIGKMANGIADDPVSLCYMSSACPKWIAPAMNTTMFLSPAVKRNLITLRSFSDTQILESPSGELACGENGPGRFMEPAEIVRALKNFREKEN
;
A
#
# COMPACT_ATOMS: atom_id res chain seq x y z
N MET A 1 12.46 3.37 -12.41
CA MET A 1 13.19 3.47 -11.11
C MET A 1 14.00 2.20 -10.88
N ASN A 2 15.27 2.31 -10.44
CA ASN A 2 16.02 1.15 -9.95
C ASN A 2 15.56 0.86 -8.51
N LEU A 3 15.18 -0.38 -8.20
CA LEU A 3 14.71 -0.77 -6.86
C LEU A 3 15.84 -1.24 -5.94
N SER A 4 17.04 -1.51 -6.47
CA SER A 4 18.18 -1.95 -5.66
C SER A 4 18.57 -0.88 -4.63
N GLY A 5 18.58 -1.25 -3.35
CA GLY A 5 18.86 -0.36 -2.22
C GLY A 5 17.73 0.62 -1.87
N LYS A 6 16.60 0.63 -2.61
CA LYS A 6 15.44 1.48 -2.28
C LYS A 6 14.72 0.99 -1.04
N LYS A 7 14.34 1.92 -0.20
CA LYS A 7 13.60 1.70 1.04
C LYS A 7 12.10 1.90 0.77
N ILE A 8 11.33 0.82 0.83
CA ILE A 8 9.90 0.82 0.51
C ILE A 8 9.10 0.57 1.78
N LEU A 9 8.20 1.50 2.10
CA LEU A 9 7.20 1.32 3.14
C LEU A 9 5.91 0.79 2.52
N LEU A 10 5.64 -0.50 2.74
CA LEU A 10 4.46 -1.19 2.25
C LEU A 10 3.31 -1.06 3.25
N GLY A 11 2.27 -0.34 2.87
CA GLY A 11 1.01 -0.24 3.60
C GLY A 11 0.04 -1.33 3.14
N VAL A 12 -0.37 -2.22 4.06
CA VAL A 12 -1.31 -3.31 3.78
C VAL A 12 -2.65 -3.01 4.44
N THR A 13 -3.73 -3.01 3.66
CA THR A 13 -5.07 -2.69 4.16
C THR A 13 -6.02 -3.88 4.13
N GLY A 14 -7.19 -3.75 4.76
CA GLY A 14 -8.19 -4.81 4.88
C GLY A 14 -8.83 -5.17 3.54
N SER A 15 -8.27 -6.15 2.88
CA SER A 15 -8.76 -6.75 1.63
C SER A 15 -8.39 -8.23 1.61
N ILE A 16 -9.22 -9.05 0.96
CA ILE A 16 -8.83 -10.45 0.68
C ILE A 16 -7.48 -10.51 -0.06
N ALA A 17 -7.16 -9.53 -0.88
CA ALA A 17 -5.88 -9.45 -1.59
C ALA A 17 -4.66 -9.21 -0.68
N ALA A 18 -4.83 -9.03 0.63
CA ALA A 18 -3.72 -8.85 1.57
C ALA A 18 -2.71 -10.01 1.54
N TYR A 19 -3.14 -11.25 1.23
CA TYR A 19 -2.21 -12.38 1.08
C TYR A 19 -1.21 -12.18 -0.07
N LYS A 20 -1.61 -11.48 -1.14
CA LYS A 20 -0.72 -11.16 -2.28
C LYS A 20 0.35 -10.12 -1.90
N ALA A 21 0.14 -9.34 -0.86
CA ALA A 21 1.16 -8.43 -0.36
C ALA A 21 2.39 -9.16 0.19
N CYS A 22 2.24 -10.41 0.64
CA CYS A 22 3.38 -11.25 1.03
C CYS A 22 4.25 -11.60 -0.17
N GLU A 23 3.65 -11.93 -1.30
CA GLU A 23 4.36 -12.18 -2.56
C GLU A 23 5.01 -10.88 -3.07
N LEU A 24 4.26 -9.77 -3.06
CA LEU A 24 4.76 -8.45 -3.46
C LEU A 24 6.02 -8.07 -2.66
N LEU A 25 5.99 -8.23 -1.34
CA LEU A 25 7.13 -7.98 -0.47
C LEU A 25 8.36 -8.78 -0.93
N ARG A 26 8.19 -10.09 -1.18
CA ARG A 26 9.28 -10.95 -1.63
C ARG A 26 9.83 -10.58 -3.00
N LEU A 27 8.95 -10.17 -3.92
CA LEU A 27 9.37 -9.70 -5.24
C LEU A 27 10.16 -8.40 -5.15
N LEU A 28 9.73 -7.44 -4.32
CA LEU A 28 10.47 -6.20 -4.06
C LEU A 28 11.86 -6.48 -3.48
N GLN A 29 11.95 -7.41 -2.50
CA GLN A 29 13.24 -7.83 -1.94
C GLN A 29 14.14 -8.51 -2.98
N LYS A 30 13.56 -9.32 -3.89
CA LYS A 30 14.30 -9.96 -4.98
C LYS A 30 14.92 -8.94 -5.95
N GLU A 31 14.28 -7.79 -6.11
CA GLU A 31 14.82 -6.65 -6.88
C GLU A 31 15.82 -5.80 -6.06
N GLY A 32 16.16 -6.23 -4.84
CA GLY A 32 17.14 -5.58 -3.98
C GLY A 32 16.58 -4.46 -3.10
N ALA A 33 15.26 -4.29 -3.01
CA ALA A 33 14.67 -3.30 -2.13
C ALA A 33 14.66 -3.76 -0.66
N GLU A 34 14.81 -2.80 0.24
CA GLU A 34 14.49 -2.98 1.67
C GLU A 34 13.01 -2.68 1.87
N VAL A 35 12.28 -3.55 2.57
CA VAL A 35 10.83 -3.38 2.77
C VAL A 35 10.48 -3.39 4.25
N ARG A 36 9.80 -2.34 4.73
CA ARG A 36 9.09 -2.32 6.01
C ARG A 36 7.59 -2.31 5.77
N VAL A 37 6.83 -2.80 6.74
CA VAL A 37 5.39 -2.99 6.58
C VAL A 37 4.62 -2.24 7.67
N ALA A 38 3.57 -1.51 7.24
CA ALA A 38 2.53 -0.99 8.11
C ALA A 38 1.20 -1.67 7.76
N MET A 39 0.40 -2.02 8.75
CA MET A 39 -0.88 -2.72 8.54
C MET A 39 -2.02 -1.99 9.24
N THR A 40 -3.17 -1.90 8.57
CA THR A 40 -4.42 -1.55 9.25
C THR A 40 -4.87 -2.71 10.15
N GLU A 41 -5.67 -2.43 11.17
CA GLU A 41 -6.29 -3.46 12.01
C GLU A 41 -7.10 -4.46 11.16
N ALA A 42 -7.83 -3.98 10.16
CA ALA A 42 -8.57 -4.84 9.24
C ALA A 42 -7.64 -5.79 8.45
N ALA A 43 -6.45 -5.36 8.07
CA ALA A 43 -5.48 -6.20 7.36
C ALA A 43 -4.98 -7.36 8.22
N THR A 44 -4.83 -7.15 9.53
CA THR A 44 -4.34 -8.21 10.45
C THR A 44 -5.30 -9.39 10.59
N LYS A 45 -6.57 -9.21 10.20
CA LYS A 45 -7.58 -10.27 10.17
C LYS A 45 -7.45 -11.19 8.95
N PHE A 46 -6.77 -10.74 7.89
CA PHE A 46 -6.50 -11.53 6.68
C PHE A 46 -5.12 -12.19 6.71
N VAL A 47 -4.12 -11.47 7.19
CA VAL A 47 -2.75 -11.96 7.29
C VAL A 47 -2.16 -11.51 8.62
N ALA A 48 -1.62 -12.44 9.39
CA ALA A 48 -1.01 -12.11 10.66
C ALA A 48 0.22 -11.20 10.48
N PRO A 49 0.42 -10.17 11.33
CA PRO A 49 1.64 -9.33 11.30
C PRO A 49 2.93 -10.13 11.36
N LEU A 50 2.93 -11.26 12.08
CA LEU A 50 4.07 -12.17 12.19
C LEU A 50 4.52 -12.71 10.82
N THR A 51 3.61 -12.92 9.87
CA THR A 51 3.95 -13.35 8.51
C THR A 51 4.84 -12.31 7.82
N PHE A 52 4.43 -11.04 7.87
CA PHE A 52 5.21 -9.94 7.30
C PHE A 52 6.51 -9.69 8.04
N ALA A 53 6.52 -9.77 9.37
CA ALA A 53 7.74 -9.64 10.18
C ALA A 53 8.76 -10.71 9.81
N SER A 54 8.31 -11.96 9.63
CA SER A 54 9.17 -13.09 9.24
C SER A 54 9.74 -12.92 7.83
N LEU A 55 8.96 -12.38 6.88
CA LEU A 55 9.39 -12.15 5.50
C LEU A 55 10.31 -10.93 5.37
N SER A 56 9.98 -9.82 6.02
CA SER A 56 10.76 -8.58 5.96
C SER A 56 11.99 -8.60 6.86
N LYS A 57 12.01 -9.47 7.87
CA LYS A 57 12.96 -9.49 8.99
C LYS A 57 12.97 -8.17 9.78
N CYS A 58 11.87 -7.45 9.74
CA CYS A 58 11.67 -6.17 10.42
C CYS A 58 10.34 -6.20 11.20
N PRO A 59 10.23 -5.45 12.30
CA PRO A 59 8.96 -5.25 12.98
C PRO A 59 7.91 -4.64 12.05
N VAL A 60 6.65 -5.06 12.23
CA VAL A 60 5.50 -4.53 11.50
C VAL A 60 4.83 -3.45 12.33
N TYR A 61 4.54 -2.30 11.73
CA TYR A 61 3.79 -1.25 12.38
C TYR A 61 2.29 -1.56 12.35
N THR A 62 1.70 -1.82 13.51
CA THR A 62 0.26 -2.04 13.72
C THR A 62 -0.25 -1.12 14.82
N LYS A 63 -1.58 -0.96 14.92
CA LYS A 63 -2.21 -0.14 15.96
C LYS A 63 -1.82 -0.58 17.38
N ASP A 64 -1.80 -1.88 17.61
CA ASP A 64 -1.55 -2.47 18.94
C ASP A 64 -0.09 -2.92 19.13
N GLY A 65 0.73 -2.83 18.10
CA GLY A 65 2.10 -3.35 18.08
C GLY A 65 3.14 -2.24 18.11
N ASN A 66 3.76 -2.05 19.25
CA ASN A 66 5.02 -1.32 19.38
C ASN A 66 6.10 -2.28 19.92
N PRO A 67 6.52 -3.29 19.12
CA PRO A 67 7.42 -4.35 19.61
C PRO A 67 8.78 -3.85 20.05
N GLU A 68 9.16 -2.63 19.68
CA GLU A 68 10.45 -2.03 20.07
C GLU A 68 10.30 -0.90 21.10
N GLY A 69 9.10 -0.65 21.63
CA GLY A 69 8.84 0.45 22.58
C GLY A 69 9.08 1.85 21.99
N ARG A 70 9.16 1.99 20.66
CA ARG A 70 9.43 3.28 20.00
C ARG A 70 8.16 4.13 19.96
N PRO A 71 8.13 5.29 20.62
CA PRO A 71 6.91 6.11 20.72
C PRO A 71 6.50 6.78 19.40
N PHE A 72 7.38 6.87 18.40
CA PHE A 72 7.19 7.65 17.18
C PHE A 72 7.24 6.85 15.89
N GLN A 73 6.71 5.62 15.87
CA GLN A 73 6.70 4.77 14.67
C GLN A 73 6.05 5.45 13.45
N HIS A 74 5.00 6.23 13.65
CA HIS A 74 4.33 7.01 12.61
C HIS A 74 5.21 8.12 11.99
N ILE A 75 6.34 8.42 12.58
CA ILE A 75 7.36 9.35 12.07
C ILE A 75 8.54 8.59 11.51
N ASP A 76 9.01 7.56 12.23
CA ASP A 76 10.22 6.82 11.89
C ASP A 76 10.07 5.99 10.61
N PHE A 77 8.92 5.34 10.44
CA PHE A 77 8.65 4.53 9.25
C PHE A 77 8.57 5.36 7.98
N PRO A 78 7.79 6.47 7.92
CA PRO A 78 7.73 7.33 6.75
C PRO A 78 9.06 8.02 6.43
N ARG A 79 9.80 8.49 7.43
CA ARG A 79 11.11 9.14 7.24
C ARG A 79 12.19 8.21 6.70
N TRP A 80 12.08 6.91 7.02
CA TRP A 80 13.00 5.92 6.51
C TRP A 80 12.78 5.61 5.03
N ALA A 81 11.57 5.81 4.52
CA ALA A 81 11.15 5.33 3.21
C ALA A 81 11.55 6.29 2.06
N ASP A 82 12.03 5.72 0.96
CA ASP A 82 12.19 6.40 -0.34
C ASP A 82 10.91 6.33 -1.18
N LEU A 83 10.00 5.40 -0.82
CA LEU A 83 8.73 5.18 -1.48
C LEU A 83 7.70 4.63 -0.48
N PHE A 84 6.49 5.20 -0.49
CA PHE A 84 5.32 4.62 0.18
C PHE A 84 4.47 3.87 -0.85
N LEU A 85 4.07 2.63 -0.55
CA LEU A 85 3.24 1.80 -1.42
C LEU A 85 2.06 1.22 -0.63
N ALA A 86 0.84 1.72 -0.85
CA ALA A 86 -0.37 1.09 -0.31
C ALA A 86 -0.83 -0.04 -1.25
N ALA A 87 -0.63 -1.30 -0.84
CA ALA A 87 -0.93 -2.47 -1.66
C ALA A 87 -1.23 -3.73 -0.82
N PRO A 88 -2.49 -4.19 -0.78
CA PRO A 88 -3.67 -3.61 -1.42
C PRO A 88 -4.19 -2.36 -0.68
N ALA A 89 -4.81 -1.43 -1.43
CA ALA A 89 -5.51 -0.27 -0.88
C ALA A 89 -7.03 -0.46 -0.97
N SER A 90 -7.69 -0.60 0.17
CA SER A 90 -9.16 -0.70 0.27
C SER A 90 -9.84 0.64 0.02
N ALA A 91 -11.15 0.62 -0.25
CA ALA A 91 -11.94 1.83 -0.41
C ALA A 91 -11.91 2.73 0.84
N ASP A 92 -11.90 2.14 2.05
CA ASP A 92 -11.73 2.87 3.31
C ASP A 92 -10.42 3.63 3.34
N CYS A 93 -9.32 2.95 3.08
CA CYS A 93 -7.98 3.56 3.08
C CYS A 93 -7.85 4.67 2.01
N ILE A 94 -8.35 4.44 0.80
CA ILE A 94 -8.42 5.45 -0.27
C ILE A 94 -9.24 6.66 0.17
N GLY A 95 -10.38 6.42 0.83
CA GLY A 95 -11.21 7.49 1.39
C GLY A 95 -10.47 8.33 2.43
N LYS A 96 -9.78 7.68 3.36
CA LYS A 96 -8.98 8.34 4.40
C LYS A 96 -7.86 9.19 3.80
N MET A 97 -7.06 8.60 2.91
CA MET A 97 -5.96 9.29 2.25
C MET A 97 -6.44 10.52 1.47
N ALA A 98 -7.56 10.41 0.74
CA ALA A 98 -8.10 11.49 -0.08
C ALA A 98 -8.66 12.66 0.76
N ASN A 99 -9.08 12.41 1.99
CA ASN A 99 -9.69 13.41 2.88
C ASN A 99 -8.81 13.80 4.08
N GLY A 100 -7.55 13.39 4.10
CA GLY A 100 -6.61 13.76 5.17
C GLY A 100 -6.91 13.11 6.53
N ILE A 101 -7.53 11.94 6.55
CA ILE A 101 -7.80 11.18 7.78
C ILE A 101 -6.64 10.24 8.05
N ALA A 102 -6.04 10.36 9.24
CA ALA A 102 -4.84 9.62 9.63
C ALA A 102 -5.05 8.96 11.01
N ASP A 103 -5.99 8.01 11.09
CA ASP A 103 -6.43 7.35 12.32
C ASP A 103 -5.98 5.88 12.44
N ASP A 104 -5.21 5.39 11.46
CA ASP A 104 -4.61 4.06 11.46
C ASP A 104 -3.15 4.10 10.95
N PRO A 105 -2.35 3.05 11.19
CA PRO A 105 -0.92 3.02 10.83
C PRO A 105 -0.65 3.33 9.35
N VAL A 106 -1.49 2.88 8.43
CA VAL A 106 -1.28 3.06 6.99
C VAL A 106 -1.60 4.49 6.56
N SER A 107 -2.74 5.03 7.00
CA SER A 107 -3.14 6.42 6.72
C SER A 107 -2.21 7.43 7.38
N LEU A 108 -1.73 7.16 8.61
CA LEU A 108 -0.69 7.95 9.27
C LEU A 108 0.62 7.95 8.47
N CYS A 109 1.09 6.78 8.03
CA CYS A 109 2.30 6.68 7.21
C CYS A 109 2.15 7.42 5.89
N TYR A 110 0.99 7.30 5.20
CA TYR A 110 0.71 8.04 3.98
C TYR A 110 0.82 9.56 4.21
N MET A 111 0.16 10.06 5.24
CA MET A 111 0.13 11.49 5.58
C MET A 111 1.51 12.03 5.96
N SER A 112 2.32 11.24 6.67
CA SER A 112 3.62 11.64 7.21
C SER A 112 4.78 11.42 6.23
N SER A 113 4.54 10.75 5.09
CA SER A 113 5.58 10.48 4.09
C SER A 113 5.83 11.71 3.22
N ALA A 114 7.09 12.10 3.12
CA ALA A 114 7.56 13.12 2.16
C ALA A 114 8.00 12.51 0.81
N CYS A 115 8.12 11.18 0.73
CA CYS A 115 8.51 10.46 -0.48
C CYS A 115 7.32 10.26 -1.44
N PRO A 116 7.58 9.89 -2.70
CA PRO A 116 6.53 9.49 -3.64
C PRO A 116 5.65 8.38 -3.08
N LYS A 117 4.35 8.48 -3.38
CA LYS A 117 3.32 7.57 -2.86
C LYS A 117 2.62 6.84 -4.00
N TRP A 118 2.50 5.52 -3.86
CA TRP A 118 1.84 4.68 -4.83
C TRP A 118 0.69 3.93 -4.19
N ILE A 119 -0.43 3.84 -4.89
CA ILE A 119 -1.65 3.22 -4.38
C ILE A 119 -2.13 2.18 -5.39
N ALA A 120 -2.25 0.92 -4.93
CA ALA A 120 -2.80 -0.20 -5.69
C ALA A 120 -4.21 -0.54 -5.18
N PRO A 121 -5.29 -0.06 -5.80
CA PRO A 121 -6.66 -0.30 -5.36
C PRO A 121 -7.02 -1.78 -5.39
N ALA A 122 -7.84 -2.22 -4.39
CA ALA A 122 -8.38 -3.58 -4.33
C ALA A 122 -9.73 -3.59 -3.59
N MET A 123 -10.81 -3.79 -4.33
CA MET A 123 -12.19 -3.85 -3.81
C MET A 123 -13.10 -4.50 -4.83
N ASN A 124 -14.37 -4.79 -4.46
CA ASN A 124 -15.34 -5.28 -5.43
C ASN A 124 -15.73 -4.20 -6.46
N THR A 125 -16.30 -4.63 -7.59
CA THR A 125 -16.65 -3.76 -8.72
C THR A 125 -17.64 -2.67 -8.32
N THR A 126 -18.67 -2.99 -7.54
CA THR A 126 -19.66 -2.00 -7.11
C THR A 126 -19.03 -0.89 -6.28
N MET A 127 -18.13 -1.23 -5.34
CA MET A 127 -17.38 -0.24 -4.56
C MET A 127 -16.47 0.60 -5.47
N PHE A 128 -15.74 -0.04 -6.37
CA PHE A 128 -14.80 0.65 -7.27
C PHE A 128 -15.51 1.65 -8.20
N LEU A 129 -16.70 1.29 -8.68
CA LEU A 129 -17.52 2.14 -9.54
C LEU A 129 -18.35 3.19 -8.80
N SER A 130 -18.41 3.12 -7.46
CA SER A 130 -19.18 4.08 -6.67
C SER A 130 -18.70 5.52 -6.88
N PRO A 131 -19.63 6.50 -6.87
CA PRO A 131 -19.26 7.91 -7.01
C PRO A 131 -18.25 8.37 -5.94
N ALA A 132 -18.35 7.85 -4.72
CA ALA A 132 -17.45 8.19 -3.63
C ALA A 132 -16.00 7.74 -3.91
N VAL A 133 -15.80 6.49 -4.31
CA VAL A 133 -14.46 5.97 -4.64
C VAL A 133 -13.88 6.67 -5.87
N LYS A 134 -14.69 6.87 -6.91
CA LYS A 134 -14.26 7.63 -8.12
C LYS A 134 -13.78 9.03 -7.76
N ARG A 135 -14.54 9.78 -6.95
CA ARG A 135 -14.15 11.10 -6.48
C ARG A 135 -12.83 11.04 -5.69
N ASN A 136 -12.70 10.11 -4.76
CA ASN A 136 -11.49 9.97 -3.94
C ASN A 136 -10.27 9.63 -4.79
N LEU A 137 -10.40 8.76 -5.78
CA LEU A 137 -9.31 8.44 -6.72
C LEU A 137 -8.92 9.65 -7.59
N ILE A 138 -9.88 10.48 -8.02
CA ILE A 138 -9.62 11.74 -8.74
C ILE A 138 -8.85 12.71 -7.82
N THR A 139 -9.28 12.87 -6.57
CA THR A 139 -8.60 13.70 -5.58
C THR A 139 -7.15 13.26 -5.39
N LEU A 140 -6.91 11.96 -5.18
CA LEU A 140 -5.56 11.44 -4.99
C LEU A 140 -4.67 11.62 -6.23
N ARG A 141 -5.24 11.49 -7.45
CA ARG A 141 -4.50 11.76 -8.70
C ARG A 141 -4.10 13.21 -8.87
N SER A 142 -4.79 14.15 -8.21
CA SER A 142 -4.43 15.59 -8.24
C SER A 142 -3.23 15.93 -7.35
N PHE A 143 -2.82 15.04 -6.44
CA PHE A 143 -1.64 15.24 -5.61
C PHE A 143 -0.37 14.92 -6.42
N SER A 144 0.57 15.86 -6.46
CA SER A 144 1.78 15.76 -7.31
C SER A 144 2.70 14.60 -6.94
N ASP A 145 2.64 14.13 -5.69
CA ASP A 145 3.47 13.06 -5.14
C ASP A 145 2.77 11.68 -5.11
N THR A 146 1.53 11.59 -5.61
CA THR A 146 0.71 10.38 -5.51
C THR A 146 0.41 9.79 -6.89
N GLN A 147 0.69 8.50 -7.05
CA GLN A 147 0.41 7.70 -8.23
C GLN A 147 -0.62 6.62 -7.91
N ILE A 148 -1.65 6.51 -8.75
CA ILE A 148 -2.64 5.43 -8.63
C ILE A 148 -2.34 4.39 -9.70
N LEU A 149 -2.05 3.17 -9.27
CA LEU A 149 -1.94 2.03 -10.17
C LEU A 149 -3.32 1.67 -10.73
N GLU A 150 -3.32 1.19 -11.96
CA GLU A 150 -4.55 0.71 -12.59
C GLU A 150 -5.07 -0.52 -11.86
N SER A 151 -6.39 -0.59 -11.73
CA SER A 151 -7.07 -1.77 -11.23
C SER A 151 -7.58 -2.56 -12.41
N PRO A 152 -6.96 -3.70 -12.75
CA PRO A 152 -7.38 -4.48 -13.92
C PRO A 152 -8.80 -5.01 -13.74
N SER A 153 -9.49 -5.21 -14.86
CA SER A 153 -10.74 -5.95 -14.88
C SER A 153 -10.46 -7.45 -14.87
N GLY A 154 -11.31 -8.20 -14.19
CA GLY A 154 -11.21 -9.66 -14.12
C GLY A 154 -12.10 -10.24 -13.05
N GLU A 155 -12.02 -11.55 -12.87
CA GLU A 155 -12.74 -12.25 -11.81
C GLU A 155 -12.25 -11.81 -10.43
N LEU A 156 -13.19 -11.45 -9.58
CA LEU A 156 -12.99 -11.04 -8.19
C LEU A 156 -13.30 -12.21 -7.24
N ALA A 157 -12.82 -12.14 -6.01
CA ALA A 157 -13.05 -13.17 -5.00
C ALA A 157 -14.53 -13.39 -4.65
N CYS A 158 -15.41 -12.43 -4.96
CA CYS A 158 -16.86 -12.55 -4.81
C CYS A 158 -17.55 -13.21 -6.03
N GLY A 159 -16.81 -13.64 -7.06
CA GLY A 159 -17.33 -14.24 -8.28
C GLY A 159 -17.80 -13.22 -9.34
N GLU A 160 -17.77 -11.92 -9.05
CA GLU A 160 -18.05 -10.87 -10.03
C GLU A 160 -16.88 -10.69 -11.01
N ASN A 161 -17.18 -10.30 -12.25
CA ASN A 161 -16.17 -9.93 -13.24
C ASN A 161 -16.25 -8.42 -13.52
N GLY A 162 -15.16 -7.69 -13.28
CA GLY A 162 -15.15 -6.25 -13.47
C GLY A 162 -13.87 -5.57 -12.93
N PRO A 163 -13.84 -4.22 -12.96
CA PRO A 163 -12.75 -3.44 -12.39
C PRO A 163 -12.78 -3.50 -10.84
N GLY A 164 -11.65 -3.23 -10.22
CA GLY A 164 -11.48 -3.28 -8.76
C GLY A 164 -10.54 -4.40 -8.30
N ARG A 165 -10.14 -5.29 -9.24
CA ARG A 165 -9.20 -6.36 -8.97
C ARG A 165 -7.83 -5.78 -8.59
N PHE A 166 -7.20 -6.38 -7.57
CA PHE A 166 -5.83 -6.04 -7.22
C PHE A 166 -4.87 -6.39 -8.37
N MET A 167 -4.01 -5.44 -8.74
CA MET A 167 -2.96 -5.68 -9.74
C MET A 167 -2.03 -6.80 -9.27
N GLU A 168 -1.61 -7.67 -10.18
CA GLU A 168 -0.72 -8.77 -9.81
C GLU A 168 0.62 -8.24 -9.29
N PRO A 169 1.19 -8.85 -8.24
CA PRO A 169 2.43 -8.38 -7.60
C PRO A 169 3.58 -8.14 -8.57
N ALA A 170 3.77 -9.03 -9.55
CA ALA A 170 4.79 -8.88 -10.58
C ALA A 170 4.57 -7.65 -11.48
N GLU A 171 3.30 -7.30 -11.74
CA GLU A 171 2.95 -6.12 -12.53
C GLU A 171 3.17 -4.83 -11.75
N ILE A 172 2.87 -4.84 -10.43
CA ILE A 172 3.20 -3.71 -9.55
C ILE A 172 4.71 -3.44 -9.58
N VAL A 173 5.53 -4.48 -9.40
CA VAL A 173 6.99 -4.34 -9.45
C VAL A 173 7.45 -3.81 -10.81
N ARG A 174 6.87 -4.30 -11.91
CA ARG A 174 7.16 -3.81 -13.27
C ARG A 174 6.78 -2.34 -13.44
N ALA A 175 5.62 -1.93 -12.93
CA ALA A 175 5.18 -0.54 -12.98
C ALA A 175 6.14 0.39 -12.22
N LEU A 176 6.58 -0.01 -11.02
CA LEU A 176 7.57 0.72 -10.24
C LEU A 176 8.91 0.86 -10.98
N LYS A 177 9.40 -0.21 -11.61
CA LYS A 177 10.66 -0.19 -12.38
C LYS A 177 10.57 0.70 -13.61
N ASN A 178 9.43 0.75 -14.29
CA ASN A 178 9.22 1.55 -15.49
C ASN A 178 8.94 3.03 -15.21
N PHE A 179 8.71 3.38 -13.95
CA PHE A 179 8.48 4.76 -13.58
C PHE A 179 9.75 5.59 -13.76
N ARG A 180 9.66 6.63 -14.61
CA ARG A 180 10.68 7.66 -14.70
C ARG A 180 10.29 8.78 -13.74
N GLU A 181 11.11 9.02 -12.73
CA GLU A 181 10.98 10.23 -11.93
C GLU A 181 11.06 11.41 -12.92
N LYS A 182 10.04 12.29 -12.86
CA LYS A 182 10.16 13.55 -13.60
C LYS A 182 11.33 14.29 -12.97
N GLU A 183 12.38 14.52 -13.75
CA GLU A 183 13.43 15.43 -13.37
C GLU A 183 12.80 16.81 -13.11
N ASN A 184 12.91 17.28 -11.87
CA ASN A 184 12.54 18.63 -11.47
C ASN A 184 13.61 19.61 -11.91
#